data_5db6ef93d48ef3a84ba707981335848d
#
_entry.id   5db6ef93d48ef3a84ba707981335848d
#
_cell.length_a   1.000
_cell.length_b   1.000
_cell.length_c   1.000
_cell.angle_alpha   90.00
_cell.angle_beta   90.00
_cell.angle_gamma   90.00
#
_symmetry.space_group_name_H-M   'P 1'
#
loop_
_entity.id
_entity.type
_entity.pdbx_description
1 polymer ?
#
loop_
_entity_poly.entity_id
_entity_poly.type
_entity_poly.pdbx_seq_one_letter_code
_entity_poly.pdbx_strand_id
1 'polypeptide(L)'
;RCTGCSACVTACYAENNIPWVGEEAILRGREMTWMRIERYWEGGEDGEPLEARFVPMLCQHCDNAPCEPVCPVYAAYHTPDGLNGQVYNRCVGTRYCANNCPYKVRYFNWSAYARQAFVAPLDLQLNPDVTVRARGVMEKCTFCIQRIRGAQNTARLEDRPLRDGEVVTACAQACPSEAIVFGDLRDGASRVSRIASDHRGYHVLGDLNVRPAVTYLAKVQHRVEA
;
A
#
# COMPACT_ATOMS: atom_id res chain seq x y z
N ARG A 1 6.81 15.84 0.74
CA ARG A 1 5.46 16.46 0.67
C ARG A 1 4.47 15.87 1.68
N CYS A 2 4.68 14.63 2.17
CA CYS A 2 3.77 14.01 3.13
C CYS A 2 3.69 14.82 4.43
N THR A 3 2.47 15.15 4.87
CA THR A 3 2.18 15.90 6.09
C THR A 3 1.68 15.02 7.23
N GLY A 4 1.54 13.71 7.01
CA GLY A 4 1.05 12.76 8.02
C GLY A 4 -0.46 12.82 8.29
N CYS A 5 -1.25 13.46 7.42
CA CYS A 5 -2.69 13.70 7.64
C CYS A 5 -3.58 12.43 7.61
N SER A 6 -3.04 11.27 7.17
CA SER A 6 -3.73 9.97 7.08
C SER A 6 -4.95 9.91 6.14
N ALA A 7 -5.22 10.92 5.30
CA ALA A 7 -6.32 10.88 4.32
C ALA A 7 -6.20 9.67 3.37
N CYS A 8 -4.97 9.32 2.96
CA CYS A 8 -4.68 8.15 2.15
C CYS A 8 -5.04 6.82 2.84
N VAL A 9 -4.86 6.74 4.17
CA VAL A 9 -5.22 5.56 4.97
C VAL A 9 -6.73 5.39 4.98
N THR A 10 -7.47 6.45 5.28
CA THR A 10 -8.95 6.45 5.27
C THR A 10 -9.50 6.07 3.89
N ALA A 11 -8.96 6.67 2.83
CA ALA A 11 -9.36 6.34 1.46
C ALA A 11 -9.07 4.88 1.11
N CYS A 12 -7.96 4.31 1.59
CA CYS A 12 -7.63 2.90 1.39
C CYS A 12 -8.65 1.99 2.09
N TYR A 13 -9.08 2.32 3.31
CA TYR A 13 -10.12 1.59 4.04
C TYR A 13 -11.44 1.56 3.25
N ALA A 14 -11.90 2.73 2.82
CA ALA A 14 -13.15 2.87 2.09
C ALA A 14 -13.12 2.14 0.74
N GLU A 15 -12.08 2.38 -0.05
CA GLU A 15 -11.93 1.80 -1.40
C GLU A 15 -11.83 0.28 -1.39
N ASN A 16 -11.13 -0.28 -0.41
CA ASN A 16 -10.74 -1.69 -0.42
C ASN A 16 -11.53 -2.54 0.57
N ASN A 17 -12.66 -2.07 1.08
CA ASN A 17 -13.49 -2.79 2.04
C ASN A 17 -12.68 -3.35 3.21
N ILE A 18 -11.74 -2.54 3.74
CA ILE A 18 -10.93 -2.97 4.88
C ILE A 18 -11.78 -2.78 6.15
N PRO A 19 -12.02 -3.84 6.92
CA PRO A 19 -12.83 -3.72 8.13
C PRO A 19 -12.07 -2.96 9.22
N TRP A 20 -12.72 -2.03 9.88
CA TRP A 20 -12.21 -1.45 11.13
C TRP A 20 -12.38 -2.47 12.27
N VAL A 21 -11.40 -2.58 13.12
CA VAL A 21 -11.33 -3.65 14.13
C VAL A 21 -11.50 -3.14 15.56
N GLY A 22 -11.45 -1.83 15.76
CA GLY A 22 -11.55 -1.20 17.07
C GLY A 22 -10.24 -1.21 17.87
N GLU A 23 -10.20 -0.40 18.91
CA GLU A 23 -9.03 -0.15 19.76
C GLU A 23 -8.50 -1.44 20.41
N GLU A 24 -9.39 -2.25 20.97
CA GLU A 24 -9.01 -3.48 21.66
C GLU A 24 -8.23 -4.46 20.75
N ALA A 25 -8.65 -4.62 19.50
CA ALA A 25 -7.96 -5.48 18.57
C ALA A 25 -6.60 -4.87 18.13
N ILE A 26 -6.53 -3.55 18.00
CA ILE A 26 -5.28 -2.86 17.69
C ILE A 26 -4.26 -3.03 18.82
N LEU A 27 -4.67 -2.86 20.07
CA LEU A 27 -3.80 -3.07 21.24
C LEU A 27 -3.29 -4.51 21.36
N ARG A 28 -4.03 -5.47 20.79
CA ARG A 28 -3.61 -6.88 20.69
C ARG A 28 -2.75 -7.18 19.44
N GLY A 29 -2.35 -6.16 18.65
CA GLY A 29 -1.61 -6.33 17.40
C GLY A 29 -2.41 -6.98 16.28
N ARG A 30 -3.73 -6.82 16.28
CA ARG A 30 -4.66 -7.41 15.29
C ARG A 30 -5.26 -6.37 14.36
N GLU A 31 -4.55 -5.31 14.12
CA GLU A 31 -4.95 -4.27 13.16
C GLU A 31 -5.15 -4.83 11.75
N MET A 32 -6.04 -4.19 10.98
CA MET A 32 -6.31 -4.53 9.58
C MET A 32 -6.09 -3.28 8.71
N THR A 33 -4.85 -2.81 8.62
CA THR A 33 -4.50 -1.63 7.83
C THR A 33 -3.57 -2.00 6.68
N TRP A 34 -3.98 -1.70 5.42
CA TRP A 34 -3.14 -2.02 4.26
C TRP A 34 -2.06 -0.96 4.01
N MET A 35 -2.26 0.21 4.58
CA MET A 35 -1.36 1.33 4.51
C MET A 35 -1.37 2.06 5.84
N ARG A 36 -0.19 2.39 6.37
CA ARG A 36 -0.03 3.18 7.58
C ARG A 36 0.93 4.32 7.33
N ILE A 37 0.88 5.35 8.16
CA ILE A 37 1.86 6.43 8.18
C ILE A 37 2.78 6.21 9.38
N GLU A 38 4.01 5.87 9.09
CA GLU A 38 5.05 5.80 10.11
C GLU A 38 5.58 7.20 10.41
N ARG A 39 5.85 7.47 11.67
CA ARG A 39 6.35 8.74 12.16
C ARG A 39 7.68 8.54 12.83
N TYR A 40 8.69 9.25 12.33
CA TYR A 40 10.02 9.29 12.88
C TYR A 40 10.29 10.69 13.43
N TRP A 41 10.98 10.76 14.56
CA TRP A 41 11.38 12.01 15.17
C TRP A 41 12.86 12.24 14.91
N GLU A 42 13.21 13.46 14.52
CA GLU A 42 14.59 13.90 14.29
C GLU A 42 14.84 15.20 15.06
N GLY A 43 16.07 15.39 15.54
CA GLY A 43 16.45 16.55 16.35
C GLY A 43 16.10 16.40 17.83
N GLY A 44 16.02 17.53 18.53
CA GLY A 44 15.72 17.58 19.97
C GLY A 44 16.93 17.46 20.87
N GLU A 45 18.12 17.21 20.32
CA GLU A 45 19.41 17.24 21.05
C GLU A 45 20.04 18.63 20.88
N ASP A 46 20.76 19.10 21.92
CA ASP A 46 21.54 20.35 21.91
C ASP A 46 20.78 21.61 21.43
N GLY A 47 19.44 21.64 21.64
CA GLY A 47 18.62 22.80 21.29
C GLY A 47 18.13 22.82 19.83
N GLU A 48 18.41 21.77 19.04
CA GLU A 48 17.80 21.61 17.74
C GLU A 48 16.27 21.40 17.86
N PRO A 49 15.46 21.96 16.94
CA PRO A 49 14.02 21.74 16.96
C PRO A 49 13.68 20.28 16.66
N LEU A 50 12.73 19.73 17.43
CA LEU A 50 12.20 18.38 17.18
C LEU A 50 11.29 18.41 15.96
N GLU A 51 11.66 17.67 14.90
CA GLU A 51 10.89 17.51 13.69
C GLU A 51 10.31 16.12 13.53
N ALA A 52 9.10 16.02 12.98
CA ALA A 52 8.48 14.76 12.61
C ALA A 52 8.68 14.47 11.11
N ARG A 53 9.07 13.25 10.79
CA ARG A 53 9.11 12.71 9.43
C ARG A 53 8.00 11.68 9.26
N PHE A 54 7.29 11.76 8.17
CA PHE A 54 6.16 10.87 7.86
C PHE A 54 6.49 10.01 6.65
N VAL A 55 6.39 8.70 6.82
CA VAL A 55 6.65 7.72 5.76
C VAL A 55 5.41 6.86 5.55
N PRO A 56 4.69 7.04 4.43
CA PRO A 56 3.61 6.14 4.06
C PRO A 56 4.16 4.73 3.81
N MET A 57 3.77 3.76 4.63
CA MET A 57 4.22 2.38 4.52
C MET A 57 3.09 1.47 4.06
N LEU A 58 3.30 0.79 2.95
CA LEU A 58 2.36 -0.12 2.30
C LEU A 58 3.12 -1.27 1.65
N CYS A 59 2.40 -2.22 1.02
CA CYS A 59 3.08 -3.27 0.25
C CYS A 59 3.96 -2.64 -0.82
N GLN A 60 5.23 -3.01 -0.83
CA GLN A 60 6.22 -2.48 -1.77
C GLN A 60 6.18 -3.18 -3.14
N HIS A 61 5.33 -4.18 -3.32
CA HIS A 61 5.21 -4.97 -4.54
C HIS A 61 6.58 -5.37 -5.12
N CYS A 62 7.40 -5.98 -4.25
CA CYS A 62 8.79 -6.32 -4.56
C CYS A 62 8.89 -7.31 -5.71
N ASP A 63 9.84 -7.13 -6.64
CA ASP A 63 10.14 -8.10 -7.71
C ASP A 63 10.74 -9.40 -7.13
N ASN A 64 11.62 -9.28 -6.14
CA ASN A 64 12.16 -10.41 -5.38
C ASN A 64 11.38 -10.57 -4.07
N ALA A 65 10.08 -10.80 -4.15
CA ALA A 65 9.19 -10.79 -2.99
C ALA A 65 9.44 -11.98 -2.05
N PRO A 66 10.01 -11.80 -0.85
CA PRO A 66 10.32 -12.91 0.06
C PRO A 66 9.06 -13.54 0.67
N CYS A 67 7.91 -12.92 0.50
CA CYS A 67 6.62 -13.46 0.92
C CYS A 67 6.02 -14.49 -0.04
N GLU A 68 6.52 -14.59 -1.28
CA GLU A 68 6.01 -15.52 -2.29
C GLU A 68 6.53 -16.95 -2.08
N PRO A 69 7.86 -17.20 -1.98
CA PRO A 69 8.38 -18.57 -1.88
C PRO A 69 7.98 -19.30 -0.59
N VAL A 70 7.59 -18.58 0.44
CA VAL A 70 7.18 -19.15 1.72
C VAL A 70 5.69 -19.47 1.81
N CYS A 71 4.92 -19.19 0.76
CA CYS A 71 3.50 -19.50 0.73
C CYS A 71 3.28 -20.95 0.28
N PRO A 72 2.82 -21.86 1.17
CA PRO A 72 2.72 -23.29 0.85
C PRO A 72 1.66 -23.61 -0.20
N VAL A 73 0.75 -22.66 -0.46
CA VAL A 73 -0.37 -22.85 -1.39
C VAL A 73 -0.33 -21.87 -2.57
N TYR A 74 0.81 -21.18 -2.74
CA TYR A 74 0.97 -20.19 -3.81
C TYR A 74 -0.16 -19.14 -3.87
N ALA A 75 -0.64 -18.74 -2.70
CA ALA A 75 -1.63 -17.66 -2.58
C ALA A 75 -0.99 -16.28 -2.71
N ALA A 76 0.29 -16.15 -2.34
CA ALA A 76 1.12 -14.97 -2.64
C ALA A 76 1.92 -15.29 -3.91
N TYR A 77 1.81 -14.45 -4.94
CA TYR A 77 2.42 -14.71 -6.24
C TYR A 77 2.70 -13.41 -6.99
N HIS A 78 3.55 -13.47 -8.00
CA HIS A 78 3.84 -12.34 -8.88
C HIS A 78 2.90 -12.36 -10.09
N THR A 79 2.28 -11.22 -10.38
CA THR A 79 1.40 -11.08 -11.54
C THR A 79 2.18 -10.64 -12.78
N PRO A 80 1.67 -10.89 -14.01
CA PRO A 80 2.30 -10.37 -15.23
C PRO A 80 2.41 -8.84 -15.28
N ASP A 81 1.54 -8.14 -14.54
CA ASP A 81 1.58 -6.68 -14.41
C ASP A 81 2.69 -6.16 -13.48
N GLY A 82 3.51 -7.04 -12.91
CA GLY A 82 4.57 -6.68 -11.96
C GLY A 82 4.07 -6.45 -10.52
N LEU A 83 2.89 -6.96 -10.17
CA LEU A 83 2.32 -6.79 -8.84
C LEU A 83 2.49 -8.07 -8.01
N ASN A 84 2.79 -7.91 -6.72
CA ASN A 84 2.65 -9.01 -5.78
C ASN A 84 1.16 -9.20 -5.45
N GLY A 85 0.59 -10.29 -5.93
CA GLY A 85 -0.82 -10.65 -5.74
C GLY A 85 -1.07 -11.44 -4.45
N GLN A 86 -2.34 -11.47 -4.03
CA GLN A 86 -2.83 -12.32 -2.95
C GLN A 86 -4.15 -12.95 -3.35
N VAL A 87 -4.17 -14.27 -3.48
CA VAL A 87 -5.39 -15.04 -3.77
C VAL A 87 -6.04 -15.47 -2.47
N TYR A 88 -7.13 -14.82 -2.10
CA TYR A 88 -7.79 -15.05 -0.81
C TYR A 88 -8.32 -16.47 -0.68
N ASN A 89 -8.91 -17.02 -1.75
CA ASN A 89 -9.50 -18.37 -1.75
C ASN A 89 -8.47 -19.51 -1.62
N ARG A 90 -7.20 -19.25 -1.95
CA ARG A 90 -6.12 -20.22 -1.73
C ARG A 90 -5.47 -20.07 -0.36
N CYS A 91 -5.60 -18.92 0.27
CA CYS A 91 -4.92 -18.63 1.52
C CYS A 91 -5.43 -19.53 2.65
N VAL A 92 -4.54 -20.31 3.23
CA VAL A 92 -4.84 -21.18 4.39
C VAL A 92 -4.37 -20.58 5.72
N GLY A 93 -3.88 -19.33 5.70
CA GLY A 93 -3.58 -18.58 6.91
C GLY A 93 -2.33 -18.98 7.68
N THR A 94 -1.33 -19.57 7.05
CA THR A 94 -0.05 -19.92 7.69
C THR A 94 0.73 -18.72 8.21
N ARG A 95 0.45 -17.50 7.69
CA ARG A 95 1.05 -16.20 8.08
C ARG A 95 2.56 -16.10 7.84
N TYR A 96 3.19 -17.11 7.27
CA TYR A 96 4.62 -17.11 7.02
C TYR A 96 5.05 -15.97 6.08
N CYS A 97 4.18 -15.61 5.13
CA CYS A 97 4.40 -14.45 4.27
C CYS A 97 4.45 -13.10 5.03
N ALA A 98 3.75 -12.97 6.17
CA ALA A 98 3.86 -11.81 7.05
C ALA A 98 5.20 -11.80 7.81
N ASN A 99 5.63 -12.98 8.30
CA ASN A 99 6.92 -13.11 8.98
C ASN A 99 8.08 -12.75 8.06
N ASN A 100 8.02 -13.20 6.80
CA ASN A 100 9.07 -12.93 5.81
C ASN A 100 8.99 -11.53 5.16
N CYS A 101 7.91 -10.79 5.35
CA CYS A 101 7.83 -9.44 4.84
C CYS A 101 8.71 -8.50 5.66
N PRO A 102 9.78 -7.88 5.11
CA PRO A 102 10.63 -6.97 5.87
C PRO A 102 9.88 -5.69 6.26
N TYR A 103 8.91 -5.28 5.45
CA TYR A 103 8.10 -4.07 5.67
C TYR A 103 6.93 -4.28 6.63
N LYS A 104 6.61 -5.53 7.02
CA LYS A 104 5.50 -5.89 7.91
C LYS A 104 4.15 -5.30 7.46
N VAL A 105 3.85 -5.44 6.18
CA VAL A 105 2.65 -4.86 5.52
C VAL A 105 1.67 -5.93 5.02
N ARG A 106 1.69 -7.08 5.65
CA ARG A 106 0.74 -8.18 5.43
C ARG A 106 0.00 -8.47 6.71
N TYR A 107 -1.31 -8.34 6.66
CA TYR A 107 -2.20 -8.40 7.82
C TYR A 107 -3.03 -9.66 7.77
N PHE A 108 -3.19 -10.29 8.91
CA PHE A 108 -3.99 -11.51 9.03
C PHE A 108 -5.38 -11.20 9.55
N ASN A 109 -6.40 -11.69 8.88
CA ASN A 109 -7.78 -11.54 9.30
C ASN A 109 -8.11 -12.54 10.41
N TRP A 110 -7.92 -12.15 11.66
CA TRP A 110 -8.04 -12.99 12.84
C TRP A 110 -9.48 -13.38 13.18
N SER A 111 -10.42 -12.54 12.76
CA SER A 111 -11.81 -12.67 13.15
C SER A 111 -12.74 -12.35 11.98
N ALA A 112 -14.02 -12.60 12.14
CA ALA A 112 -15.01 -12.22 11.13
C ALA A 112 -15.33 -10.71 11.20
N TYR A 113 -14.28 -9.87 11.16
CA TYR A 113 -14.39 -8.42 11.32
C TYR A 113 -15.40 -7.77 10.37
N ALA A 114 -15.48 -8.26 9.14
CA ALA A 114 -16.43 -7.76 8.16
C ALA A 114 -17.90 -7.89 8.61
N ARG A 115 -18.23 -8.94 9.37
CA ARG A 115 -19.57 -9.13 9.94
C ARG A 115 -19.90 -8.13 11.04
N GLN A 116 -18.89 -7.56 11.69
CA GLN A 116 -19.04 -6.56 12.75
C GLN A 116 -18.99 -5.14 12.18
N ALA A 117 -18.07 -4.90 11.25
CA ALA A 117 -17.83 -3.59 10.67
C ALA A 117 -18.90 -3.18 9.64
N PHE A 118 -19.51 -4.15 8.94
CA PHE A 118 -20.43 -3.90 7.84
C PHE A 118 -21.85 -4.43 8.12
N VAL A 119 -22.35 -4.16 9.32
CA VAL A 119 -23.76 -4.39 9.65
C VAL A 119 -24.63 -3.29 9.05
N ALA A 120 -25.89 -3.60 8.73
CA ALA A 120 -26.81 -2.59 8.20
C ALA A 120 -26.98 -1.40 9.16
N PRO A 121 -26.95 -0.13 8.68
CA PRO A 121 -26.81 0.29 7.26
C PRO A 121 -25.37 0.47 6.76
N LEU A 122 -24.36 0.09 7.54
CA LEU A 122 -22.95 0.29 7.18
C LEU A 122 -22.48 -0.58 6.01
N ASP A 123 -23.22 -1.63 5.68
CA ASP A 123 -23.03 -2.46 4.49
C ASP A 123 -23.19 -1.67 3.18
N LEU A 124 -23.96 -0.57 3.19
CA LEU A 124 -24.15 0.31 2.03
C LEU A 124 -22.88 1.07 1.60
N GLN A 125 -21.87 1.15 2.49
CA GLN A 125 -20.57 1.79 2.15
C GLN A 125 -19.63 0.88 1.38
N LEU A 126 -19.94 -0.42 1.25
CA LEU A 126 -19.08 -1.40 0.61
C LEU A 126 -18.90 -1.08 -0.88
N ASN A 127 -17.63 -1.10 -1.32
CA ASN A 127 -17.30 -1.04 -2.72
C ASN A 127 -17.64 -2.38 -3.40
N PRO A 128 -18.59 -2.43 -4.36
CA PRO A 128 -19.02 -3.67 -4.99
C PRO A 128 -17.93 -4.34 -5.84
N ASP A 129 -16.93 -3.57 -6.30
CA ASP A 129 -15.82 -4.08 -7.12
C ASP A 129 -14.73 -4.77 -6.31
N VAL A 130 -14.84 -4.77 -4.99
CA VAL A 130 -13.81 -5.30 -4.09
C VAL A 130 -14.39 -6.39 -3.19
N THR A 131 -13.77 -7.56 -3.23
CA THR A 131 -14.15 -8.70 -2.38
C THR A 131 -14.00 -8.35 -0.90
N VAL A 132 -15.04 -8.64 -0.13
CA VAL A 132 -14.97 -8.66 1.35
C VAL A 132 -14.33 -9.97 1.79
N ARG A 133 -13.23 -9.88 2.56
CA ARG A 133 -12.44 -11.06 2.95
C ARG A 133 -12.98 -11.69 4.22
N ALA A 134 -12.91 -13.02 4.25
CA ALA A 134 -13.31 -13.80 5.40
C ALA A 134 -12.17 -13.92 6.44
N ARG A 135 -12.51 -14.42 7.62
CA ARG A 135 -11.55 -14.82 8.65
C ARG A 135 -10.54 -15.84 8.10
N GLY A 136 -9.28 -15.75 8.52
CA GLY A 136 -8.27 -16.77 8.26
C GLY A 136 -7.43 -16.53 7.01
N VAL A 137 -7.56 -15.39 6.35
CA VAL A 137 -6.78 -15.03 5.17
C VAL A 137 -5.82 -13.87 5.44
N MET A 138 -4.79 -13.77 4.62
CA MET A 138 -3.87 -12.64 4.63
C MET A 138 -4.37 -11.56 3.69
N GLU A 139 -4.25 -10.30 4.13
CA GLU A 139 -4.60 -9.11 3.36
C GLU A 139 -3.41 -8.17 3.23
N LYS A 140 -3.38 -7.38 2.18
CA LYS A 140 -2.34 -6.37 1.93
C LYS A 140 -2.77 -5.40 0.85
N CYS A 141 -2.04 -4.29 0.70
CA CYS A 141 -2.24 -3.37 -0.41
C CYS A 141 -2.14 -4.09 -1.77
N THR A 142 -3.07 -3.80 -2.67
CA THR A 142 -3.14 -4.35 -4.03
C THR A 142 -2.87 -3.28 -5.11
N PHE A 143 -2.49 -2.06 -4.72
CA PHE A 143 -2.50 -0.86 -5.58
C PHE A 143 -3.88 -0.60 -6.22
N CYS A 144 -4.96 -0.91 -5.48
CA CYS A 144 -6.33 -0.79 -5.99
C CYS A 144 -6.51 -1.55 -7.31
N ILE A 145 -6.24 -2.85 -7.31
CA ILE A 145 -6.26 -3.72 -8.51
C ILE A 145 -7.56 -3.59 -9.31
N GLN A 146 -8.70 -3.32 -8.67
CA GLN A 146 -9.97 -3.06 -9.33
C GLN A 146 -9.90 -1.84 -10.25
N ARG A 147 -9.22 -0.76 -9.83
CA ARG A 147 -9.02 0.43 -10.65
C ARG A 147 -8.08 0.18 -11.82
N ILE A 148 -7.00 -0.57 -11.59
CA ILE A 148 -6.07 -0.99 -12.67
C ILE A 148 -6.83 -1.78 -13.71
N ARG A 149 -7.60 -2.78 -13.29
CA ARG A 149 -8.39 -3.62 -14.20
C ARG A 149 -9.51 -2.86 -14.91
N GLY A 150 -10.17 -1.94 -14.22
CA GLY A 150 -11.16 -1.05 -14.82
C GLY A 150 -10.57 -0.24 -15.97
N ALA A 151 -9.44 0.43 -15.74
CA ALA A 151 -8.75 1.22 -16.76
C ALA A 151 -8.22 0.34 -17.91
N GLN A 152 -7.65 -0.84 -17.62
CA GLN A 152 -7.23 -1.80 -18.64
C GLN A 152 -8.40 -2.28 -19.51
N ASN A 153 -9.56 -2.55 -18.92
CA ASN A 153 -10.75 -2.97 -19.64
C ASN A 153 -11.28 -1.85 -20.54
N THR A 154 -11.33 -0.62 -20.06
CA THR A 154 -11.72 0.54 -20.86
C THR A 154 -10.78 0.73 -22.05
N ALA A 155 -9.47 0.71 -21.82
CA ALA A 155 -8.47 0.84 -22.88
C ALA A 155 -8.60 -0.27 -23.93
N ARG A 156 -8.88 -1.51 -23.49
CA ARG A 156 -9.12 -2.66 -24.41
C ARG A 156 -10.39 -2.49 -25.23
N LEU A 157 -11.47 -1.99 -24.64
CA LEU A 157 -12.72 -1.73 -25.36
C LEU A 157 -12.57 -0.62 -26.41
N GLU A 158 -11.67 0.31 -26.15
CA GLU A 158 -11.35 1.41 -27.06
C GLU A 158 -10.21 1.07 -28.06
N ASP A 159 -9.74 -0.19 -28.04
CA ASP A 159 -8.63 -0.70 -28.88
C ASP A 159 -7.39 0.20 -28.84
N ARG A 160 -6.98 0.60 -27.66
CA ARG A 160 -5.81 1.44 -27.42
C ARG A 160 -4.99 0.99 -26.22
N PRO A 161 -3.73 1.41 -26.10
CA PRO A 161 -2.94 1.19 -24.91
C PRO A 161 -3.47 2.01 -23.73
N LEU A 162 -3.20 1.54 -22.50
CA LEU A 162 -3.42 2.29 -21.27
C LEU A 162 -2.47 3.51 -21.26
N ARG A 163 -2.97 4.67 -20.90
CA ARG A 163 -2.20 5.93 -20.86
C ARG A 163 -1.76 6.23 -19.42
N ASP A 164 -0.62 6.94 -19.30
CA ASP A 164 -0.18 7.45 -18.01
C ASP A 164 -1.24 8.37 -17.38
N GLY A 165 -1.48 8.18 -16.08
CA GLY A 165 -2.49 8.94 -15.33
C GLY A 165 -3.93 8.40 -15.40
N GLU A 166 -4.25 7.42 -16.23
CA GLU A 166 -5.59 6.81 -16.26
C GLU A 166 -5.88 5.95 -15.01
N VAL A 167 -4.83 5.41 -14.40
CA VAL A 167 -4.96 4.70 -13.13
C VAL A 167 -4.54 5.61 -11.99
N VAL A 168 -5.49 5.94 -11.12
CA VAL A 168 -5.22 6.69 -9.90
C VAL A 168 -5.66 5.86 -8.70
N THR A 169 -4.73 5.45 -7.85
CA THR A 169 -5.05 4.72 -6.63
C THR A 169 -5.82 5.59 -5.64
N ALA A 170 -6.66 5.00 -4.78
CA ALA A 170 -7.45 5.76 -3.81
C ALA A 170 -6.58 6.63 -2.90
N CYS A 171 -5.42 6.11 -2.47
CA CYS A 171 -4.47 6.86 -1.65
C CYS A 171 -3.85 8.06 -2.38
N ALA A 172 -3.56 7.93 -3.68
CA ALA A 172 -3.06 9.05 -4.48
C ALA A 172 -4.14 10.11 -4.71
N GLN A 173 -5.37 9.67 -5.02
CA GLN A 173 -6.52 10.55 -5.24
C GLN A 173 -6.86 11.37 -3.99
N ALA A 174 -6.79 10.77 -2.81
CA ALA A 174 -7.15 11.43 -1.55
C ALA A 174 -6.01 12.27 -0.95
N CYS A 175 -4.82 12.27 -1.53
CA CYS A 175 -3.66 12.96 -0.96
C CYS A 175 -3.71 14.46 -1.23
N PRO A 176 -3.96 15.33 -0.21
CA PRO A 176 -4.10 16.76 -0.43
C PRO A 176 -2.78 17.45 -0.82
N SER A 177 -1.65 16.85 -0.51
CA SER A 177 -0.31 17.36 -0.85
C SER A 177 0.28 16.72 -2.11
N GLU A 178 -0.49 15.89 -2.82
CA GLU A 178 -0.03 15.14 -4.00
C GLU A 178 1.32 14.43 -3.78
N ALA A 179 1.48 13.83 -2.58
CA ALA A 179 2.72 13.16 -2.20
C ALA A 179 2.85 11.75 -2.79
N ILE A 180 1.77 11.19 -3.33
CA ILE A 180 1.72 9.82 -3.86
C ILE A 180 1.45 9.90 -5.36
N VAL A 181 2.33 9.29 -6.13
CA VAL A 181 2.20 9.16 -7.60
C VAL A 181 2.18 7.67 -7.93
N PHE A 182 1.29 7.27 -8.82
CA PHE A 182 1.16 5.90 -9.31
C PHE A 182 1.22 5.89 -10.85
N GLY A 183 1.79 4.83 -11.42
CA GLY A 183 1.89 4.64 -12.87
C GLY A 183 2.71 3.41 -13.22
N ASP A 184 2.97 3.21 -14.51
CA ASP A 184 3.79 2.11 -15.02
C ASP A 184 5.27 2.49 -15.03
N LEU A 185 6.09 1.79 -14.24
CA LEU A 185 7.54 1.97 -14.19
C LEU A 185 8.26 1.49 -15.45
N ARG A 186 7.62 0.66 -16.28
CA ARG A 186 8.19 0.20 -17.57
C ARG A 186 8.04 1.24 -18.67
N ASP A 187 7.08 2.15 -18.53
CA ASP A 187 6.96 3.30 -19.41
C ASP A 187 7.92 4.41 -18.95
N GLY A 188 9.07 4.52 -19.60
CA GLY A 188 10.08 5.55 -19.30
C GLY A 188 9.57 6.99 -19.48
N ALA A 189 8.49 7.20 -20.23
CA ALA A 189 7.85 8.50 -20.41
C ALA A 189 6.80 8.82 -19.34
N SER A 190 6.42 7.84 -18.51
CA SER A 190 5.44 8.04 -17.46
C SER A 190 5.93 9.01 -16.38
N ARG A 191 4.97 9.66 -15.72
CA ARG A 191 5.26 10.56 -14.60
C ARG A 191 5.99 9.84 -13.46
N VAL A 192 5.57 8.59 -13.15
CA VAL A 192 6.17 7.83 -12.05
C VAL A 192 7.61 7.44 -12.35
N SER A 193 7.95 7.02 -13.59
CA SER A 193 9.31 6.66 -13.97
C SER A 193 10.26 7.85 -13.90
N ARG A 194 9.82 9.01 -14.38
CA ARG A 194 10.62 10.25 -14.29
C ARG A 194 10.88 10.67 -12.84
N ILE A 195 9.88 10.54 -11.97
CA ILE A 195 10.03 10.87 -10.54
C ILE A 195 10.90 9.84 -9.83
N ALA A 196 10.76 8.55 -10.15
CA ALA A 196 11.56 7.49 -9.54
C ALA A 196 13.05 7.59 -9.89
N SER A 197 13.38 8.22 -11.04
CA SER A 197 14.76 8.48 -11.48
C SER A 197 15.37 9.75 -10.88
N ASP A 198 14.66 10.49 -10.03
CA ASP A 198 15.20 11.67 -9.32
C ASP A 198 16.33 11.24 -8.38
N HIS A 199 17.41 12.05 -8.31
CA HIS A 199 18.58 11.79 -7.46
C HIS A 199 18.25 11.66 -5.97
N ARG A 200 17.10 12.16 -5.52
CA ARG A 200 16.57 11.98 -4.16
C ARG A 200 15.87 10.63 -3.95
N GLY A 201 15.74 9.84 -5.02
CA GLY A 201 15.07 8.55 -4.97
C GLY A 201 15.82 7.56 -4.08
N TYR A 202 15.10 6.88 -3.20
CA TYR A 202 15.65 5.79 -2.40
C TYR A 202 14.58 4.71 -2.13
N HIS A 203 15.05 3.52 -1.80
CA HIS A 203 14.21 2.41 -1.39
C HIS A 203 14.40 2.13 0.10
N VAL A 204 13.31 2.02 0.84
CA VAL A 204 13.35 1.58 2.23
C VAL A 204 13.86 0.14 2.27
N LEU A 205 14.84 -0.14 3.14
CA LEU A 205 15.53 -1.44 3.24
C LEU A 205 16.09 -1.94 1.90
N GLY A 206 16.66 -1.04 1.10
CA GLY A 206 17.21 -1.34 -0.22
C GLY A 206 18.36 -2.36 -0.19
N ASP A 207 19.10 -2.43 0.92
CA ASP A 207 20.18 -3.38 1.21
C ASP A 207 19.72 -4.85 1.20
N LEU A 208 18.43 -5.11 1.42
CA LEU A 208 17.88 -6.47 1.40
C LEU A 208 17.68 -7.02 -0.02
N ASN A 209 17.89 -6.23 -1.05
CA ASN A 209 17.76 -6.60 -2.47
C ASN A 209 16.41 -7.27 -2.83
N VAL A 210 15.35 -6.87 -2.17
CA VAL A 210 13.98 -7.34 -2.49
C VAL A 210 13.36 -6.62 -3.69
N ARG A 211 14.05 -5.63 -4.25
CA ARG A 211 13.63 -4.83 -5.41
C ARG A 211 12.21 -4.27 -5.27
N PRO A 212 11.99 -3.34 -4.34
CA PRO A 212 10.68 -2.74 -4.17
C PRO A 212 10.27 -1.88 -5.36
N ALA A 213 9.00 -1.92 -5.76
CA ALA A 213 8.44 -1.06 -6.81
C ALA A 213 8.11 0.36 -6.29
N VAL A 214 8.19 0.58 -4.99
CA VAL A 214 7.94 1.90 -4.39
C VAL A 214 9.25 2.63 -4.16
N THR A 215 9.38 3.79 -4.79
CA THR A 215 10.50 4.71 -4.58
C THR A 215 10.04 5.86 -3.69
N TYR A 216 10.81 6.17 -2.67
CA TYR A 216 10.62 7.34 -1.82
C TYR A 216 11.58 8.45 -2.26
N LEU A 217 11.16 9.70 -2.08
CA LEU A 217 12.02 10.86 -2.32
C LEU A 217 12.46 11.47 -1.00
N ALA A 218 13.75 11.64 -0.82
CA ALA A 218 14.30 12.34 0.32
C ALA A 218 13.77 13.79 0.40
N LYS A 219 13.47 14.25 1.63
CA LYS A 219 13.07 15.63 1.88
C LYS A 219 14.31 16.52 1.74
N VAL A 220 14.19 17.61 0.98
CA VAL A 220 15.21 18.65 0.94
C VAL A 220 15.07 19.52 2.19
N GLN A 221 16.14 19.64 2.93
CA GLN A 221 16.27 20.61 4.04
C GLN A 221 17.06 21.82 3.58
N HIS A 222 16.52 22.99 3.78
CA HIS A 222 17.28 24.22 3.67
C HIS A 222 17.73 24.60 5.10
N ARG A 223 18.98 24.31 5.43
CA ARG A 223 19.58 24.89 6.64
C ARG A 223 19.92 26.33 6.31
N VAL A 224 19.27 27.27 6.99
CA VAL A 224 19.73 28.65 7.04
C VAL A 224 20.82 28.66 8.10
N GLU A 225 22.08 28.78 7.68
CA GLU A 225 23.16 29.05 8.61
C GLU A 225 22.88 30.41 9.26
N ALA A 226 22.72 30.41 10.59
CA ALA A 226 22.48 31.61 11.39
C ALA A 226 23.80 32.36 11.66
#